data_1ff42ae76c1fbf1ce37b452b37fcbde8
#
_entry.id   1ff42ae76c1fbf1ce37b452b37fcbde8
#
_cell.length_a   1.000
_cell.length_b   1.000
_cell.length_c   1.000
_cell.angle_alpha   90.00
_cell.angle_beta   90.00
_cell.angle_gamma   90.00
#
_symmetry.space_group_name_H-M   'P 1'
#
loop_
_entity.id
_entity.type
_entity.pdbx_description
1 polymer ?
#
loop_
_entity_poly.entity_id
_entity_poly.type
_entity_poly.pdbx_seq_one_letter_code
_entity_poly.pdbx_strand_id
1 'polypeptide(L)'
;MNTIAIIGSCDTKYREIAYMREQVESQGMKAMVINVATGPNPSYGYDVSREDVTKAAGTEWAELEPRTKGEKIAFMMEAVASYVEKLYAEGKIDGILSAGGLQNTVMATNAMKRLPIGFPKVMATTVASGRKTFESVVGAKDIVTIPSICDFTGLNIVTRQIMANACACCAGMVKHAGQVLKKGDKPVVGVTLMGITNTGACAAIDELERLGIEPIGFHSTGAGGAIMEQMAADGLIDGILDLTTHEITQEYFKGGFSYGEDAKYRLVRGVEKKVPLVVSVGGLDFIDFQAGEFPPRMDERI
;
A
#
# COMPACT_ATOMS: atom_id res chain seq x y z
N MET A 1 -16.00 -17.51 -10.66
CA MET A 1 -16.53 -16.79 -9.46
C MET A 1 -15.35 -16.11 -8.83
N ASN A 2 -15.43 -14.79 -8.69
CA ASN A 2 -14.31 -13.99 -8.16
C ASN A 2 -14.07 -14.30 -6.69
N THR A 3 -12.80 -14.29 -6.29
CA THR A 3 -12.36 -14.64 -4.93
C THR A 3 -11.74 -13.44 -4.23
N ILE A 4 -12.24 -13.12 -3.04
CA ILE A 4 -11.65 -12.10 -2.17
C ILE A 4 -10.89 -12.81 -1.03
N ALA A 5 -9.59 -12.56 -0.93
CA ALA A 5 -8.78 -13.00 0.19
C ALA A 5 -9.06 -12.13 1.43
N ILE A 6 -9.36 -12.75 2.56
CA ILE A 6 -9.56 -12.08 3.85
C ILE A 6 -8.39 -12.46 4.76
N ILE A 7 -7.50 -11.51 5.04
CA ILE A 7 -6.40 -11.71 5.98
C ILE A 7 -6.90 -11.41 7.39
N GLY A 8 -6.71 -12.34 8.33
CA GLY A 8 -7.15 -12.13 9.69
C GLY A 8 -6.50 -13.04 10.74
N SER A 9 -6.40 -12.52 11.96
CA SER A 9 -5.93 -13.26 13.13
C SER A 9 -7.09 -14.07 13.72
N CYS A 10 -7.26 -15.31 13.29
CA CYS A 10 -8.40 -16.16 13.64
C CYS A 10 -8.39 -16.62 15.12
N ASP A 11 -7.30 -16.40 15.85
CA ASP A 11 -7.20 -16.63 17.30
C ASP A 11 -8.00 -15.62 18.13
N THR A 12 -8.04 -14.36 17.70
CA THR A 12 -8.65 -13.26 18.44
C THR A 12 -9.84 -12.60 17.76
N LYS A 13 -9.96 -12.75 16.43
CA LYS A 13 -10.95 -12.06 15.58
C LYS A 13 -11.82 -13.01 14.76
N TYR A 14 -11.97 -14.25 15.19
CA TYR A 14 -12.70 -15.27 14.42
C TYR A 14 -14.15 -14.89 14.11
N ARG A 15 -14.82 -14.15 15.03
CA ARG A 15 -16.23 -13.71 14.84
C ARG A 15 -16.33 -12.64 13.78
N GLU A 16 -15.43 -11.66 13.83
CA GLU A 16 -15.35 -10.58 12.86
C GLU A 16 -15.00 -11.13 11.47
N ILE A 17 -14.07 -12.06 11.39
CA ILE A 17 -13.66 -12.71 10.14
C ILE A 17 -14.81 -13.56 9.57
N ALA A 18 -15.51 -14.33 10.40
CA ALA A 18 -16.68 -15.09 9.98
C ALA A 18 -17.77 -14.18 9.40
N TYR A 19 -18.05 -13.07 10.07
CA TYR A 19 -18.99 -12.07 9.58
C TYR A 19 -18.57 -11.47 8.22
N MET A 20 -17.29 -11.12 8.06
CA MET A 20 -16.77 -10.62 6.79
C MET A 20 -16.89 -11.67 5.68
N ARG A 21 -16.64 -12.96 5.97
CA ARG A 21 -16.88 -14.06 5.03
C ARG A 21 -18.32 -14.05 4.55
N GLU A 22 -19.28 -14.05 5.49
CA GLU A 22 -20.71 -14.00 5.17
C GLU A 22 -21.07 -12.78 4.28
N GLN A 23 -20.52 -11.62 4.60
CA GLN A 23 -20.76 -10.39 3.83
C GLN A 23 -20.19 -10.46 2.40
N VAL A 24 -19.00 -11.02 2.21
CA VAL A 24 -18.41 -11.25 0.88
C VAL A 24 -19.22 -12.26 0.08
N GLU A 25 -19.61 -13.37 0.69
CA GLU A 25 -20.38 -14.44 0.05
C GLU A 25 -21.80 -13.99 -0.32
N SER A 26 -22.43 -13.16 0.52
CA SER A 26 -23.75 -12.58 0.22
C SER A 26 -23.75 -11.69 -1.04
N GLN A 27 -22.58 -11.19 -1.47
CA GLN A 27 -22.40 -10.41 -2.68
C GLN A 27 -22.08 -11.25 -3.92
N GLY A 28 -22.17 -12.57 -3.80
CA GLY A 28 -21.94 -13.51 -4.89
C GLY A 28 -20.47 -13.75 -5.22
N MET A 29 -19.57 -13.54 -4.24
CA MET A 29 -18.14 -13.80 -4.37
C MET A 29 -17.71 -14.93 -3.45
N LYS A 30 -16.58 -15.54 -3.75
CA LYS A 30 -15.94 -16.51 -2.86
C LYS A 30 -15.05 -15.76 -1.86
N ALA A 31 -15.19 -16.06 -0.58
CA ALA A 31 -14.24 -15.63 0.43
C ALA A 31 -13.16 -16.71 0.63
N MET A 32 -11.90 -16.28 0.71
CA MET A 32 -10.75 -17.11 1.08
C MET A 32 -10.11 -16.53 2.33
N VAL A 33 -10.33 -17.13 3.47
CA VAL A 33 -9.75 -16.65 4.74
C VAL A 33 -8.34 -17.20 4.92
N ILE A 34 -7.39 -16.30 5.07
CA ILE A 34 -5.98 -16.59 5.34
C ILE A 34 -5.70 -16.25 6.82
N ASN A 35 -5.42 -17.28 7.61
CA ASN A 35 -5.13 -17.13 9.03
C ASN A 35 -3.68 -16.69 9.26
N VAL A 36 -3.51 -15.54 9.92
CA VAL A 36 -2.19 -14.99 10.30
C VAL A 36 -2.01 -14.92 11.82
N ALA A 37 -2.73 -15.76 12.56
CA ALA A 37 -2.66 -15.82 14.01
C ALA A 37 -1.27 -16.19 14.51
N THR A 38 -0.77 -15.44 15.51
CA THR A 38 0.51 -15.70 16.18
C THR A 38 0.33 -16.25 17.61
N GLY A 39 -0.89 -16.31 18.10
CA GLY A 39 -1.31 -16.92 19.36
C GLY A 39 -1.86 -18.33 19.18
N PRO A 40 -2.74 -18.80 20.10
CA PRO A 40 -3.41 -20.08 19.97
C PRO A 40 -4.17 -20.18 18.64
N ASN A 41 -4.01 -21.29 17.93
CA ASN A 41 -4.62 -21.45 16.62
C ASN A 41 -6.00 -22.12 16.74
N PRO A 42 -7.08 -21.46 16.31
CA PRO A 42 -8.38 -22.12 16.22
C PRO A 42 -8.36 -23.19 15.12
N SER A 43 -9.09 -24.27 15.33
CA SER A 43 -9.18 -25.38 14.37
C SER A 43 -10.18 -25.14 13.23
N TYR A 44 -10.77 -23.95 13.14
CA TYR A 44 -11.84 -23.63 12.19
C TYR A 44 -11.82 -22.14 11.78
N GLY A 45 -12.57 -21.81 10.76
CA GLY A 45 -12.84 -20.42 10.34
C GLY A 45 -11.87 -19.85 9.31
N TYR A 46 -10.96 -20.67 8.76
CA TYR A 46 -10.03 -20.28 7.68
C TYR A 46 -9.96 -21.34 6.58
N ASP A 47 -9.53 -20.93 5.40
CA ASP A 47 -9.27 -21.80 4.24
C ASP A 47 -7.78 -22.07 4.07
N VAL A 48 -6.94 -21.13 4.54
CA VAL A 48 -5.48 -21.23 4.53
C VAL A 48 -5.00 -21.09 5.98
N SER A 49 -4.33 -22.11 6.47
CA SER A 49 -3.76 -22.09 7.83
C SER A 49 -2.49 -21.25 7.89
N ARG A 50 -2.12 -20.79 9.09
CA ARG A 50 -0.82 -20.15 9.31
C ARG A 50 0.33 -21.11 9.01
N GLU A 51 0.13 -22.40 9.23
CA GLU A 51 1.06 -23.48 8.91
C GLU A 51 1.29 -23.56 7.39
N ASP A 52 0.26 -23.40 6.57
CA ASP A 52 0.38 -23.35 5.10
C ASP A 52 1.17 -22.11 4.66
N VAL A 53 0.91 -20.96 5.30
CA VAL A 53 1.61 -19.69 5.01
C VAL A 53 3.09 -19.80 5.36
N THR A 54 3.43 -20.30 6.55
CA THR A 54 4.83 -20.42 6.99
C THR A 54 5.59 -21.48 6.21
N LYS A 55 4.96 -22.61 5.91
CA LYS A 55 5.54 -23.66 5.07
C LYS A 55 5.83 -23.17 3.66
N ALA A 56 4.95 -22.37 3.07
CA ALA A 56 5.20 -21.75 1.78
C ALA A 56 6.39 -20.77 1.80
N ALA A 57 6.72 -20.21 2.97
CA ALA A 57 7.91 -19.39 3.22
C ALA A 57 9.15 -20.20 3.64
N GLY A 58 9.07 -21.53 3.59
CA GLY A 58 10.20 -22.42 3.88
C GLY A 58 10.46 -22.71 5.36
N THR A 59 9.48 -22.45 6.25
CA THR A 59 9.63 -22.65 7.70
C THR A 59 8.38 -23.35 8.27
N GLU A 60 8.56 -24.38 9.06
CA GLU A 60 7.45 -25.01 9.77
C GLU A 60 7.05 -24.17 10.98
N TRP A 61 5.74 -24.10 11.28
CA TRP A 61 5.24 -23.31 12.41
C TRP A 61 5.87 -23.72 13.75
N ALA A 62 6.16 -25.00 13.93
CA ALA A 62 6.81 -25.52 15.13
C ALA A 62 8.18 -24.87 15.45
N GLU A 63 8.90 -24.40 14.41
CA GLU A 63 10.16 -23.67 14.56
C GLU A 63 9.97 -22.23 15.04
N LEU A 64 8.79 -21.66 14.76
CA LEU A 64 8.42 -20.31 15.17
C LEU A 64 7.76 -20.29 16.57
N GLU A 65 7.14 -21.38 16.97
CA GLU A 65 6.37 -21.46 18.21
C GLU A 65 7.15 -20.99 19.47
N PRO A 66 8.43 -21.35 19.66
CA PRO A 66 9.22 -20.90 20.81
C PRO A 66 9.70 -19.44 20.71
N ARG A 67 9.55 -18.79 19.55
CA ARG A 67 10.02 -17.41 19.35
C ARG A 67 9.13 -16.39 20.07
N THR A 68 9.68 -15.21 20.29
CA THR A 68 8.93 -14.09 20.88
C THR A 68 7.76 -13.68 19.97
N LYS A 69 6.77 -13.01 20.55
CA LYS A 69 5.61 -12.48 19.80
C LYS A 69 6.05 -11.56 18.67
N GLY A 70 7.05 -10.70 18.92
CA GLY A 70 7.58 -9.77 17.91
C GLY A 70 8.20 -10.48 16.71
N GLU A 71 9.04 -11.50 16.97
CA GLU A 71 9.66 -12.31 15.92
C GLU A 71 8.63 -13.09 15.10
N LYS A 72 7.61 -13.65 15.75
CA LYS A 72 6.50 -14.31 15.05
C LYS A 72 5.74 -13.35 14.13
N ILE A 73 5.46 -12.14 14.61
CA ILE A 73 4.78 -11.10 13.81
C ILE A 73 5.65 -10.69 12.62
N ALA A 74 6.94 -10.44 12.82
CA ALA A 74 7.85 -10.04 11.76
C ALA A 74 7.98 -11.13 10.69
N PHE A 75 8.11 -12.39 11.09
CA PHE A 75 8.13 -13.51 10.14
C PHE A 75 6.81 -13.65 9.38
N MET A 76 5.68 -13.67 10.09
CA MET A 76 4.35 -13.82 9.49
C MET A 76 4.04 -12.68 8.52
N MET A 77 4.47 -11.47 8.80
CA MET A 77 4.31 -10.31 7.92
C MET A 77 4.91 -10.54 6.53
N GLU A 78 6.13 -11.07 6.47
CA GLU A 78 6.80 -11.38 5.21
C GLU A 78 6.26 -12.67 4.56
N ALA A 79 5.95 -13.67 5.36
CA ALA A 79 5.40 -14.93 4.89
C ALA A 79 4.03 -14.73 4.21
N VAL A 80 3.11 -13.99 4.85
CA VAL A 80 1.80 -13.72 4.25
C VAL A 80 1.89 -12.82 3.02
N ALA A 81 2.82 -11.86 2.99
CA ALA A 81 3.05 -11.02 1.83
C ALA A 81 3.47 -11.85 0.60
N SER A 82 4.46 -12.73 0.78
CA SER A 82 4.92 -13.64 -0.28
C SER A 82 3.84 -14.65 -0.69
N TYR A 83 3.05 -15.13 0.26
CA TYR A 83 1.94 -16.06 -0.01
C TYR A 83 0.84 -15.39 -0.86
N VAL A 84 0.45 -14.18 -0.51
CA VAL A 84 -0.56 -13.40 -1.25
C VAL A 84 -0.07 -13.04 -2.65
N GLU A 85 1.19 -12.64 -2.80
CA GLU A 85 1.81 -12.39 -4.10
C GLU A 85 1.75 -13.62 -5.02
N LYS A 86 2.02 -14.80 -4.46
CA LYS A 86 1.87 -16.07 -5.18
C LYS A 86 0.42 -16.35 -5.56
N LEU A 87 -0.54 -16.15 -4.66
CA LEU A 87 -1.97 -16.35 -4.97
C LEU A 87 -2.43 -15.41 -6.10
N TYR A 88 -1.96 -14.17 -6.11
CA TYR A 88 -2.22 -13.23 -7.19
C TYR A 88 -1.61 -13.69 -8.52
N ALA A 89 -0.33 -14.08 -8.52
CA ALA A 89 0.35 -14.55 -9.72
C ALA A 89 -0.30 -15.82 -10.33
N GLU A 90 -0.89 -16.67 -9.48
CA GLU A 90 -1.64 -17.88 -9.88
C GLU A 90 -3.10 -17.57 -10.27
N GLY A 91 -3.54 -16.32 -10.21
CA GLY A 91 -4.93 -15.93 -10.51
C GLY A 91 -5.96 -16.50 -9.54
N LYS A 92 -5.58 -16.79 -8.31
CA LYS A 92 -6.45 -17.39 -7.28
C LYS A 92 -7.25 -16.40 -6.48
N ILE A 93 -6.90 -15.13 -6.54
CA ILE A 93 -7.57 -14.02 -5.83
C ILE A 93 -7.79 -12.85 -6.79
N ASP A 94 -8.93 -12.18 -6.63
CA ASP A 94 -9.35 -11.02 -7.41
C ASP A 94 -9.42 -9.74 -6.55
N GLY A 95 -9.31 -9.88 -5.24
CA GLY A 95 -9.29 -8.77 -4.28
C GLY A 95 -8.74 -9.23 -2.93
N ILE A 96 -8.37 -8.26 -2.10
CA ILE A 96 -7.86 -8.50 -0.76
C ILE A 96 -8.51 -7.57 0.25
N LEU A 97 -8.91 -8.12 1.37
CA LEU A 97 -9.67 -7.45 2.43
C LEU A 97 -9.10 -7.81 3.80
N SER A 98 -9.09 -6.87 4.72
CA SER A 98 -8.76 -7.13 6.12
C SER A 98 -9.45 -6.15 7.05
N ALA A 99 -9.61 -6.54 8.32
CA ALA A 99 -10.08 -5.67 9.37
C ALA A 99 -9.33 -5.96 10.69
N GLY A 100 -8.96 -4.91 11.44
CA GLY A 100 -8.33 -5.13 12.74
C GLY A 100 -7.60 -3.94 13.34
N GLY A 101 -6.90 -4.23 14.45
CA GLY A 101 -5.99 -3.30 15.12
C GLY A 101 -4.61 -3.27 14.47
N LEU A 102 -3.65 -2.60 15.14
CA LEU A 102 -2.32 -2.32 14.61
C LEU A 102 -1.60 -3.56 14.04
N GLN A 103 -1.53 -4.66 14.80
CA GLN A 103 -0.81 -5.87 14.36
C GLN A 103 -1.36 -6.43 13.05
N ASN A 104 -2.69 -6.61 12.99
CA ASN A 104 -3.32 -7.14 11.79
C ASN A 104 -3.23 -6.16 10.61
N THR A 105 -3.33 -4.85 10.90
CA THR A 105 -3.16 -3.81 9.89
C THR A 105 -1.79 -3.87 9.24
N VAL A 106 -0.71 -3.93 10.03
CA VAL A 106 0.65 -3.99 9.50
C VAL A 106 0.87 -5.24 8.65
N MET A 107 0.45 -6.41 9.12
CA MET A 107 0.57 -7.65 8.34
C MET A 107 -0.22 -7.61 7.03
N ALA A 108 -1.48 -7.20 7.09
CA ALA A 108 -2.35 -7.16 5.92
C ALA A 108 -1.90 -6.12 4.90
N THR A 109 -1.54 -4.91 5.35
CA THR A 109 -1.08 -3.86 4.42
C THR A 109 0.28 -4.15 3.82
N ASN A 110 1.18 -4.86 4.53
CA ASN A 110 2.43 -5.35 3.93
C ASN A 110 2.15 -6.31 2.78
N ALA A 111 1.19 -7.22 2.93
CA ALA A 111 0.75 -8.09 1.85
C ALA A 111 0.09 -7.30 0.70
N MET A 112 -0.78 -6.33 1.02
CA MET A 112 -1.42 -5.46 0.03
C MET A 112 -0.41 -4.64 -0.78
N LYS A 113 0.69 -4.21 -0.18
CA LYS A 113 1.77 -3.44 -0.85
C LYS A 113 2.50 -4.25 -1.93
N ARG A 114 2.52 -5.58 -1.85
CA ARG A 114 3.11 -6.45 -2.86
C ARG A 114 2.26 -6.57 -4.13
N LEU A 115 0.98 -6.23 -4.03
CA LEU A 115 0.04 -6.32 -5.15
C LEU A 115 0.13 -5.07 -6.06
N PRO A 116 -0.16 -5.22 -7.37
CA PRO A 116 -0.07 -4.10 -8.31
C PRO A 116 -1.09 -3.00 -8.00
N ILE A 117 -0.81 -1.79 -8.50
CA ILE A 117 -1.75 -0.68 -8.52
C ILE A 117 -2.98 -1.09 -9.33
N GLY A 118 -4.18 -0.71 -8.87
CA GLY A 118 -5.46 -1.10 -9.47
C GLY A 118 -6.03 -2.43 -9.00
N PHE A 119 -5.24 -3.30 -8.36
CA PHE A 119 -5.79 -4.50 -7.71
C PHE A 119 -6.64 -4.10 -6.49
N PRO A 120 -7.85 -4.66 -6.31
CA PRO A 120 -8.74 -4.30 -5.19
C PRO A 120 -8.12 -4.59 -3.82
N LYS A 121 -7.86 -3.55 -3.01
CA LYS A 121 -7.23 -3.62 -1.69
C LYS A 121 -8.01 -2.78 -0.69
N VAL A 122 -8.57 -3.39 0.35
CA VAL A 122 -9.37 -2.68 1.37
C VAL A 122 -8.94 -3.08 2.78
N MET A 123 -8.68 -2.09 3.64
CA MET A 123 -8.30 -2.28 5.03
C MET A 123 -9.19 -1.47 5.97
N ALA A 124 -10.04 -2.13 6.77
CA ALA A 124 -10.74 -1.50 7.88
C ALA A 124 -9.88 -1.53 9.14
N THR A 125 -9.53 -0.37 9.71
CA THR A 125 -8.49 -0.32 10.73
C THR A 125 -8.73 0.71 11.83
N THR A 126 -8.33 0.36 13.05
CA THR A 126 -8.29 1.31 14.18
C THR A 126 -7.18 2.34 14.03
N VAL A 127 -6.17 2.08 13.20
CA VAL A 127 -5.04 2.99 12.98
C VAL A 127 -5.41 4.17 12.09
N ALA A 128 -6.46 4.04 11.28
CA ALA A 128 -6.98 5.13 10.43
C ALA A 128 -7.71 6.23 11.21
N SER A 129 -7.96 6.04 12.51
CA SER A 129 -8.57 7.04 13.39
C SER A 129 -7.50 7.69 14.25
N GLY A 130 -7.28 9.02 14.10
CA GLY A 130 -6.36 9.80 14.92
C GLY A 130 -5.22 10.49 14.16
N ARG A 131 -4.28 11.09 14.91
CA ARG A 131 -3.18 11.90 14.36
C ARG A 131 -1.99 11.09 13.80
N LYS A 132 -1.99 9.76 13.94
CA LYS A 132 -0.88 8.92 13.46
C LYS A 132 -1.09 8.53 12.01
N THR A 133 -0.16 8.92 11.26
CA THR A 133 0.07 8.92 9.84
C THR A 133 -0.23 7.62 9.12
N PHE A 134 -0.99 7.73 8.06
CA PHE A 134 -1.20 6.68 7.06
C PHE A 134 0.09 6.20 6.38
N GLU A 135 1.15 7.00 6.38
CA GLU A 135 2.38 6.77 5.64
C GLU A 135 3.01 5.41 5.93
N SER A 136 3.08 5.01 7.19
CA SER A 136 3.65 3.70 7.55
C SER A 136 2.76 2.51 7.16
N VAL A 137 1.46 2.73 7.01
CA VAL A 137 0.47 1.68 6.77
C VAL A 137 0.20 1.51 5.28
N VAL A 138 -0.08 2.60 4.57
CA VAL A 138 -0.47 2.59 3.15
C VAL A 138 0.74 2.71 2.24
N GLY A 139 1.72 3.56 2.59
CA GLY A 139 2.88 3.85 1.75
C GLY A 139 2.47 4.38 0.38
N ALA A 140 3.25 4.05 -0.62
CA ALA A 140 3.05 4.43 -2.03
C ALA A 140 2.08 3.49 -2.78
N LYS A 141 0.98 3.04 -2.13
CA LYS A 141 0.02 2.09 -2.73
C LYS A 141 -1.43 2.56 -2.55
N ASP A 142 -2.26 2.17 -3.48
CA ASP A 142 -3.69 2.47 -3.59
C ASP A 142 -4.56 1.59 -2.67
N ILE A 143 -4.25 1.57 -1.37
CA ILE A 143 -5.02 0.82 -0.37
C ILE A 143 -6.17 1.69 0.14
N VAL A 144 -7.40 1.25 -0.06
CA VAL A 144 -8.57 1.90 0.55
C VAL A 144 -8.58 1.60 2.04
N THR A 145 -8.47 2.64 2.86
CA THR A 145 -8.52 2.52 4.31
C THR A 145 -9.83 3.07 4.86
N ILE A 146 -10.47 2.28 5.72
CA ILE A 146 -11.75 2.63 6.35
C ILE A 146 -11.51 2.72 7.86
N PRO A 147 -11.74 3.90 8.48
CA PRO A 147 -11.67 4.04 9.93
C PRO A 147 -12.68 3.13 10.64
N SER A 148 -12.23 2.39 11.66
CA SER A 148 -13.11 1.48 12.40
C SER A 148 -14.10 2.17 13.34
N ILE A 149 -13.87 3.46 13.64
CA ILE A 149 -14.63 4.28 14.58
C ILE A 149 -14.51 3.80 16.04
N CYS A 150 -14.55 2.50 16.25
CA CYS A 150 -14.33 1.87 17.56
C CYS A 150 -13.35 0.71 17.42
N ASP A 151 -12.94 0.12 18.53
CA ASP A 151 -12.09 -1.07 18.51
C ASP A 151 -12.87 -2.31 18.04
N PHE A 152 -12.18 -3.20 17.35
CA PHE A 152 -12.73 -4.50 16.92
C PHE A 152 -12.72 -5.48 18.10
N THR A 153 -13.69 -5.33 18.99
CA THR A 153 -13.90 -6.19 20.16
C THR A 153 -15.24 -6.90 20.07
N GLY A 154 -15.36 -7.80 19.10
CA GLY A 154 -16.61 -8.52 18.81
C GLY A 154 -17.55 -7.77 17.86
N LEU A 155 -18.72 -8.37 17.63
CA LEU A 155 -19.72 -7.88 16.69
C LEU A 155 -20.73 -6.98 17.42
N ASN A 156 -20.69 -5.69 17.16
CA ASN A 156 -21.66 -4.70 17.61
C ASN A 156 -22.23 -3.91 16.40
N ILE A 157 -23.12 -2.98 16.66
CA ILE A 157 -23.77 -2.20 15.58
C ILE A 157 -22.79 -1.43 14.70
N VAL A 158 -21.70 -0.91 15.28
CA VAL A 158 -20.69 -0.12 14.58
C VAL A 158 -19.75 -1.05 13.79
N THR A 159 -19.16 -2.07 14.46
CA THR A 159 -18.22 -2.99 13.80
C THR A 159 -18.87 -3.75 12.66
N ARG A 160 -20.16 -4.17 12.81
CA ARG A 160 -20.91 -4.78 11.70
C ARG A 160 -21.04 -3.86 10.49
N GLN A 161 -21.44 -2.60 10.72
CA GLN A 161 -21.62 -1.66 9.64
C GLN A 161 -20.31 -1.34 8.92
N ILE A 162 -19.22 -1.11 9.68
CA ILE A 162 -17.91 -0.81 9.09
C ILE A 162 -17.36 -2.00 8.28
N MET A 163 -17.47 -3.22 8.81
CA MET A 163 -17.04 -4.41 8.08
C MET A 163 -17.90 -4.69 6.86
N ALA A 164 -19.22 -4.50 6.94
CA ALA A 164 -20.10 -4.62 5.78
C ALA A 164 -19.74 -3.61 4.68
N ASN A 165 -19.45 -2.36 5.06
CA ASN A 165 -18.99 -1.33 4.13
C ASN A 165 -17.65 -1.71 3.48
N ALA A 166 -16.70 -2.24 4.25
CA ALA A 166 -15.41 -2.68 3.73
C ALA A 166 -15.57 -3.85 2.74
N CYS A 167 -16.43 -4.83 3.06
CA CYS A 167 -16.74 -5.94 2.17
C CYS A 167 -17.41 -5.46 0.87
N ALA A 168 -18.39 -4.54 0.99
CA ALA A 168 -19.07 -3.97 -0.17
C ALA A 168 -18.13 -3.14 -1.06
N CYS A 169 -17.23 -2.37 -0.44
CA CYS A 169 -16.19 -1.62 -1.15
C CYS A 169 -15.29 -2.57 -1.96
N CYS A 170 -14.72 -3.58 -1.32
CA CYS A 170 -13.85 -4.55 -1.98
C CYS A 170 -14.58 -5.31 -3.10
N ALA A 171 -15.80 -5.76 -2.84
CA ALA A 171 -16.61 -6.47 -3.82
C ALA A 171 -16.98 -5.57 -5.02
N GLY A 172 -17.29 -4.30 -4.79
CA GLY A 172 -17.51 -3.31 -5.85
C GLY A 172 -16.27 -3.11 -6.71
N MET A 173 -15.10 -2.95 -6.09
CA MET A 173 -13.82 -2.84 -6.79
C MET A 173 -13.53 -4.08 -7.64
N VAL A 174 -13.75 -5.29 -7.09
CA VAL A 174 -13.56 -6.56 -7.83
C VAL A 174 -14.49 -6.67 -9.03
N LYS A 175 -15.75 -6.24 -8.92
CA LYS A 175 -16.69 -6.22 -10.06
C LYS A 175 -16.23 -5.33 -11.21
N HIS A 176 -15.48 -4.28 -10.90
CA HIS A 176 -14.93 -3.31 -11.86
C HIS A 176 -13.44 -3.49 -12.14
N ALA A 177 -12.77 -4.45 -11.50
CA ALA A 177 -11.37 -4.74 -11.73
C ALA A 177 -11.10 -5.10 -13.20
N GLY A 178 -9.99 -4.59 -13.72
CA GLY A 178 -9.62 -4.80 -15.12
C GLY A 178 -10.32 -3.88 -16.12
N GLN A 179 -11.24 -3.01 -15.68
CA GLN A 179 -11.86 -1.99 -16.53
C GLN A 179 -11.05 -0.67 -16.57
N VAL A 180 -10.19 -0.44 -15.58
CA VAL A 180 -9.62 0.88 -15.28
C VAL A 180 -8.11 1.00 -15.55
N LEU A 181 -7.32 -0.05 -15.39
CA LEU A 181 -5.87 0.03 -15.55
C LEU A 181 -5.40 -0.84 -16.72
N LYS A 182 -5.67 -0.39 -17.93
CA LYS A 182 -5.04 -0.93 -19.14
C LYS A 182 -4.16 0.16 -19.72
N LYS A 183 -2.84 -0.08 -19.71
CA LYS A 183 -1.93 0.74 -20.48
C LYS A 183 -2.42 0.71 -21.92
N GLY A 184 -2.71 1.90 -22.47
CA GLY A 184 -3.07 2.08 -23.86
C GLY A 184 -1.86 1.92 -24.80
N ASP A 185 -2.06 2.20 -26.09
CA ASP A 185 -0.99 2.14 -27.10
C ASP A 185 -0.03 3.34 -27.01
N LYS A 186 -0.39 4.37 -26.25
CA LYS A 186 0.46 5.57 -26.09
C LYS A 186 1.59 5.31 -25.10
N PRO A 187 2.79 5.84 -25.36
CA PRO A 187 3.83 5.90 -24.34
C PRO A 187 3.34 6.70 -23.12
N VAL A 188 3.69 6.25 -21.94
CA VAL A 188 3.32 6.90 -20.66
C VAL A 188 4.56 7.54 -20.04
N VAL A 189 4.48 8.83 -19.69
CA VAL A 189 5.59 9.56 -19.05
C VAL A 189 5.16 10.11 -17.71
N GLY A 190 5.88 9.73 -16.64
CA GLY A 190 5.73 10.32 -15.32
C GLY A 190 6.37 11.70 -15.26
N VAL A 191 5.64 12.70 -14.74
CA VAL A 191 6.13 14.08 -14.59
C VAL A 191 6.03 14.49 -13.13
N THR A 192 7.14 14.85 -12.49
CA THR A 192 7.09 15.39 -11.14
C THR A 192 6.76 16.88 -11.14
N LEU A 193 5.94 17.31 -10.20
CA LEU A 193 5.50 18.70 -10.05
C LEU A 193 5.32 19.11 -8.58
N MET A 194 5.40 20.40 -8.35
CA MET A 194 5.10 21.03 -7.06
C MET A 194 4.54 22.44 -7.34
N GLY A 195 3.91 23.09 -6.37
CA GLY A 195 3.31 24.42 -6.55
C GLY A 195 4.24 25.43 -7.25
N ILE A 196 5.51 25.47 -6.87
CA ILE A 196 6.51 26.41 -7.42
C ILE A 196 6.98 26.05 -8.84
N THR A 197 6.91 24.79 -9.23
CA THR A 197 7.30 24.32 -10.57
C THR A 197 6.09 24.09 -11.48
N ASN A 198 4.88 24.32 -10.98
CA ASN A 198 3.63 23.94 -11.65
C ASN A 198 3.50 24.55 -13.06
N THR A 199 3.90 25.80 -13.26
CA THR A 199 3.82 26.44 -14.59
C THR A 199 4.66 25.70 -15.62
N GLY A 200 5.90 25.34 -15.28
CA GLY A 200 6.77 24.58 -16.17
C GLY A 200 6.29 23.13 -16.37
N ALA A 201 5.80 22.51 -15.31
CA ALA A 201 5.27 21.15 -15.36
C ALA A 201 4.00 21.07 -16.23
N CYS A 202 3.07 22.02 -16.10
CA CYS A 202 1.89 22.06 -16.97
C CYS A 202 2.27 22.26 -18.45
N ALA A 203 3.20 23.17 -18.75
CA ALA A 203 3.67 23.35 -20.11
C ALA A 203 4.33 22.08 -20.70
N ALA A 204 5.06 21.33 -19.87
CA ALA A 204 5.63 20.04 -20.28
C ALA A 204 4.55 18.99 -20.51
N ILE A 205 3.53 18.92 -19.66
CA ILE A 205 2.38 18.04 -19.80
C ILE A 205 1.64 18.32 -21.11
N ASP A 206 1.32 19.59 -21.38
CA ASP A 206 0.64 20.01 -22.62
C ASP A 206 1.46 19.60 -23.87
N GLU A 207 2.79 19.73 -23.81
CA GLU A 207 3.64 19.35 -24.93
C GLU A 207 3.72 17.83 -25.11
N LEU A 208 3.79 17.05 -24.02
CA LEU A 208 3.73 15.59 -24.08
C LEU A 208 2.42 15.11 -24.71
N GLU A 209 1.28 15.68 -24.29
CA GLU A 209 -0.01 15.37 -24.91
C GLU A 209 -0.07 15.72 -26.40
N ARG A 210 0.48 16.88 -26.78
CA ARG A 210 0.60 17.30 -28.20
C ARG A 210 1.42 16.30 -29.02
N LEU A 211 2.43 15.69 -28.42
CA LEU A 211 3.27 14.65 -29.02
C LEU A 211 2.62 13.25 -29.02
N GLY A 212 1.41 13.10 -28.49
CA GLY A 212 0.70 11.82 -28.40
C GLY A 212 1.18 10.93 -27.27
N ILE A 213 1.87 11.48 -26.28
CA ILE A 213 2.33 10.80 -25.07
C ILE A 213 1.31 11.03 -23.95
N GLU A 214 1.06 10.03 -23.12
CA GLU A 214 0.19 10.14 -21.95
C GLU A 214 1.02 10.57 -20.72
N PRO A 215 0.85 11.81 -20.21
CA PRO A 215 1.57 12.27 -19.04
C PRO A 215 0.82 11.87 -17.76
N ILE A 216 1.56 11.48 -16.72
CA ILE A 216 1.03 11.28 -15.36
C ILE A 216 1.77 12.21 -14.40
N GLY A 217 1.05 13.17 -13.79
CA GLY A 217 1.61 14.10 -12.83
C GLY A 217 1.76 13.48 -11.44
N PHE A 218 2.93 13.66 -10.81
CA PHE A 218 3.24 13.20 -9.46
C PHE A 218 3.68 14.38 -8.60
N HIS A 219 2.97 14.61 -7.49
CA HIS A 219 3.31 15.69 -6.58
C HIS A 219 4.56 15.34 -5.76
N SER A 220 5.62 16.14 -5.91
CA SER A 220 6.95 15.88 -5.34
C SER A 220 7.05 16.33 -3.87
N THR A 221 6.19 15.75 -3.00
CA THR A 221 6.13 16.02 -1.56
C THR A 221 6.11 14.72 -0.75
N GLY A 222 6.97 13.76 -1.07
CA GLY A 222 7.18 12.51 -0.34
C GLY A 222 6.74 11.27 -1.11
N ALA A 223 5.45 10.99 -1.17
CA ALA A 223 4.96 9.76 -1.80
C ALA A 223 4.98 9.81 -3.34
N GLY A 224 4.80 11.00 -3.94
CA GLY A 224 4.59 11.10 -5.40
C GLY A 224 5.77 10.62 -6.22
N GLY A 225 6.97 11.05 -5.90
CA GLY A 225 8.17 10.59 -6.59
C GLY A 225 8.43 9.09 -6.40
N ALA A 226 8.21 8.57 -5.20
CA ALA A 226 8.33 7.14 -4.91
C ALA A 226 7.32 6.29 -5.69
N ILE A 227 6.07 6.78 -5.80
CA ILE A 227 5.02 6.13 -6.61
C ILE A 227 5.42 6.11 -8.08
N MET A 228 5.90 7.24 -8.62
CA MET A 228 6.37 7.33 -10.00
C MET A 228 7.49 6.31 -10.28
N GLU A 229 8.49 6.25 -9.42
CA GLU A 229 9.59 5.29 -9.52
C GLU A 229 9.10 3.84 -9.45
N GLN A 230 8.13 3.55 -8.58
CA GLN A 230 7.56 2.22 -8.49
C GLN A 230 6.75 1.87 -9.75
N MET A 231 5.94 2.79 -10.27
CA MET A 231 5.19 2.56 -11.51
C MET A 231 6.11 2.36 -12.72
N ALA A 232 7.26 3.03 -12.74
CA ALA A 232 8.28 2.79 -13.74
C ALA A 232 8.89 1.39 -13.61
N ALA A 233 9.18 0.97 -12.38
CA ALA A 233 9.67 -0.38 -12.09
C ALA A 233 8.66 -1.48 -12.45
N ASP A 234 7.37 -1.20 -12.28
CA ASP A 234 6.26 -2.10 -12.62
C ASP A 234 5.91 -2.09 -14.14
N GLY A 235 6.61 -1.27 -14.94
CA GLY A 235 6.41 -1.17 -16.40
C GLY A 235 5.17 -0.39 -16.83
N LEU A 236 4.55 0.37 -15.91
CA LEU A 236 3.40 1.24 -16.20
C LEU A 236 3.79 2.59 -16.79
N ILE A 237 5.05 3.02 -16.59
CA ILE A 237 5.65 4.25 -17.10
C ILE A 237 6.80 3.90 -18.03
N ASP A 238 6.83 4.49 -19.21
CA ASP A 238 7.86 4.28 -20.25
C ASP A 238 8.99 5.30 -20.20
N GLY A 239 8.76 6.43 -19.54
CA GLY A 239 9.76 7.50 -19.38
C GLY A 239 9.46 8.34 -18.15
N ILE A 240 10.48 8.98 -17.62
CA ILE A 240 10.38 9.87 -16.47
C ILE A 240 10.90 11.26 -16.87
N LEU A 241 10.08 12.28 -16.63
CA LEU A 241 10.46 13.68 -16.68
C LEU A 241 10.43 14.24 -15.25
N ASP A 242 11.56 14.14 -14.56
CA ASP A 242 11.70 14.55 -13.17
C ASP A 242 12.05 16.03 -13.07
N LEU A 243 11.03 16.87 -13.21
CA LEU A 243 11.18 18.33 -13.18
C LEU A 243 11.39 18.88 -11.78
N THR A 244 10.91 18.16 -10.74
CA THR A 244 10.89 18.61 -9.37
C THR A 244 11.51 17.55 -8.47
N THR A 245 12.78 17.74 -8.16
CA THR A 245 13.58 16.81 -7.34
C THR A 245 13.61 17.19 -5.86
N HIS A 246 12.63 17.96 -5.39
CA HIS A 246 12.54 18.50 -4.02
C HIS A 246 12.68 17.45 -2.92
N GLU A 247 12.13 16.24 -3.13
CA GLU A 247 12.22 15.13 -2.17
C GLU A 247 13.67 14.74 -1.85
N ILE A 248 14.59 14.92 -2.80
CA ILE A 248 16.03 14.65 -2.60
C ILE A 248 16.63 15.67 -1.63
N THR A 249 16.30 16.95 -1.81
CA THR A 249 16.76 18.04 -0.91
C THR A 249 16.21 17.83 0.49
N GLN A 250 14.92 17.54 0.57
CA GLN A 250 14.22 17.31 1.82
C GLN A 250 14.84 16.16 2.63
N GLU A 251 15.13 15.04 1.97
CA GLU A 251 15.77 13.88 2.60
C GLU A 251 17.23 14.17 2.99
N TYR A 252 17.99 14.85 2.13
CA TYR A 252 19.38 15.19 2.41
C TYR A 252 19.54 16.09 3.63
N PHE A 253 18.69 17.11 3.76
CA PHE A 253 18.73 18.05 4.87
C PHE A 253 17.94 17.60 6.09
N LYS A 254 17.25 16.44 6.02
CA LYS A 254 16.34 15.96 7.08
C LYS A 254 15.32 17.03 7.45
N GLY A 255 14.71 17.63 6.44
CA GLY A 255 13.65 18.61 6.59
C GLY A 255 12.49 18.09 7.44
N GLY A 256 11.65 19.01 7.96
CA GLY A 256 10.61 18.72 8.93
C GLY A 256 9.50 17.76 8.47
N PHE A 257 9.45 17.45 7.18
CA PHE A 257 8.66 16.34 6.65
C PHE A 257 9.60 15.19 6.27
N SER A 258 9.61 14.14 7.09
CA SER A 258 10.29 12.91 6.70
C SER A 258 9.44 12.20 5.65
N TYR A 259 9.99 11.98 4.50
CA TYR A 259 9.35 11.20 3.43
C TYR A 259 9.59 9.69 3.57
N GLY A 260 10.13 9.26 4.72
CA GLY A 260 10.30 7.87 5.09
C GLY A 260 11.25 7.09 4.18
N GLU A 261 11.10 5.78 4.24
CA GLU A 261 11.93 4.86 3.46
C GLU A 261 11.75 5.03 1.93
N ASP A 262 10.59 5.50 1.49
CA ASP A 262 10.27 5.63 0.06
C ASP A 262 11.10 6.71 -0.63
N ALA A 263 11.52 7.76 0.08
CA ALA A 263 12.39 8.82 -0.48
C ALA A 263 13.78 8.32 -0.90
N LYS A 264 14.25 7.21 -0.34
CA LYS A 264 15.54 6.58 -0.68
C LYS A 264 15.59 6.05 -2.13
N TYR A 265 14.45 5.87 -2.76
CA TYR A 265 14.38 5.28 -4.09
C TYR A 265 14.27 6.31 -5.21
N ARG A 266 14.39 7.61 -4.89
CA ARG A 266 14.38 8.67 -5.91
C ARG A 266 15.60 8.56 -6.82
N LEU A 267 15.39 8.61 -8.13
CA LEU A 267 16.39 8.43 -9.19
C LEU A 267 17.07 7.04 -9.17
N VAL A 268 16.43 6.02 -8.62
CA VAL A 268 17.01 4.67 -8.46
C VAL A 268 16.24 3.63 -9.26
N ARG A 269 14.97 3.41 -8.93
CA ARG A 269 14.17 2.29 -9.50
C ARG A 269 13.97 2.41 -11.00
N GLY A 270 13.67 3.61 -11.50
CA GLY A 270 13.55 3.87 -12.93
C GLY A 270 14.86 3.60 -13.68
N VAL A 271 15.99 4.02 -13.11
CA VAL A 271 17.32 3.78 -13.67
C VAL A 271 17.67 2.29 -13.69
N GLU A 272 17.42 1.57 -12.60
CA GLU A 272 17.64 0.10 -12.52
C GLU A 272 16.86 -0.66 -13.60
N LYS A 273 15.68 -0.19 -13.94
CA LYS A 273 14.83 -0.75 -15.01
C LYS A 273 15.13 -0.18 -16.39
N LYS A 274 16.12 0.70 -16.49
CA LYS A 274 16.53 1.36 -17.74
C LYS A 274 15.41 2.17 -18.40
N VAL A 275 14.52 2.74 -17.60
CA VAL A 275 13.51 3.67 -18.08
C VAL A 275 14.19 4.99 -18.44
N PRO A 276 13.95 5.57 -19.63
CA PRO A 276 14.47 6.88 -19.99
C PRO A 276 14.12 7.94 -18.96
N LEU A 277 15.12 8.70 -18.51
CA LEU A 277 15.00 9.66 -17.43
C LEU A 277 15.60 11.01 -17.84
N VAL A 278 14.81 12.08 -17.74
CA VAL A 278 15.23 13.46 -17.83
C VAL A 278 15.05 14.11 -16.46
N VAL A 279 16.10 14.71 -15.92
CA VAL A 279 16.11 15.31 -14.58
C VAL A 279 16.33 16.79 -14.66
N SER A 280 15.59 17.56 -13.89
CA SER A 280 15.79 19.00 -13.67
C SER A 280 16.10 19.26 -12.19
N VAL A 281 16.56 20.50 -11.91
CA VAL A 281 16.93 20.98 -10.59
C VAL A 281 15.79 21.72 -9.86
N GLY A 282 14.57 21.57 -10.34
CA GLY A 282 13.41 22.25 -9.73
C GLY A 282 13.19 21.82 -8.30
N GLY A 283 13.08 22.80 -7.40
CA GLY A 283 12.82 22.57 -5.98
C GLY A 283 14.02 22.12 -5.15
N LEU A 284 15.25 22.22 -5.68
CA LEU A 284 16.47 21.94 -4.89
C LEU A 284 16.95 23.13 -4.04
N ASP A 285 16.35 24.29 -4.20
CA ASP A 285 16.74 25.57 -3.62
C ASP A 285 16.01 25.91 -2.30
N PHE A 286 15.13 25.02 -1.82
CA PHE A 286 14.44 25.19 -0.55
C PHE A 286 14.14 23.85 0.13
N ILE A 287 13.74 23.91 1.38
CA ILE A 287 13.24 22.78 2.19
C ILE A 287 11.97 23.20 2.92
N ASP A 288 11.08 22.24 3.12
CA ASP A 288 9.86 22.40 3.90
C ASP A 288 10.05 21.92 5.32
N PHE A 289 9.46 22.62 6.29
CA PHE A 289 9.40 22.20 7.69
C PHE A 289 8.09 22.64 8.33
N GLN A 290 7.69 21.96 9.40
CA GLN A 290 6.52 22.37 10.16
C GLN A 290 6.81 23.65 10.92
N ALA A 291 5.81 24.51 11.06
CA ALA A 291 5.96 25.76 11.81
C ALA A 291 6.48 25.48 13.24
N GLY A 292 7.64 26.03 13.57
CA GLY A 292 8.32 25.82 14.86
C GLY A 292 9.31 24.65 14.92
N GLU A 293 9.46 23.88 13.85
CA GLU A 293 10.45 22.81 13.77
C GLU A 293 11.48 23.15 12.69
N PHE A 294 12.70 23.49 13.10
CA PHE A 294 13.80 23.74 12.18
C PHE A 294 14.65 22.49 12.01
N PRO A 295 15.16 22.20 10.80
CA PRO A 295 16.10 21.11 10.60
C PRO A 295 17.36 21.30 11.47
N PRO A 296 17.93 20.24 12.05
CA PRO A 296 19.06 20.34 13.00
C PRO A 296 20.27 21.11 12.48
N ARG A 297 20.48 21.17 11.17
CA ARG A 297 21.61 21.91 10.57
C ARG A 297 21.32 23.39 10.35
N MET A 298 20.11 23.86 10.58
CA MET A 298 19.78 25.27 10.46
C MET A 298 19.98 26.04 11.77
N ASP A 299 19.91 25.37 12.91
CA ASP A 299 20.16 25.98 14.23
C ASP A 299 21.58 26.57 14.35
N GLU A 300 22.53 26.05 13.56
CA GLU A 300 23.90 26.56 13.52
C GLU A 300 24.06 27.87 12.71
N ARG A 301 23.01 28.32 12.02
CA ARG A 301 23.05 29.51 11.14
C ARG A 301 22.18 30.67 11.60
N ILE A 302 21.44 30.49 12.68
CA ILE A 302 20.61 31.49 13.35
C ILE A 302 21.33 31.99 14.61
#